data_128b452953e3dda8eb4f1ddcdb47a23d
#
_entry.id   128b452953e3dda8eb4f1ddcdb47a23d
#
_cell.length_a   1.000
_cell.length_b   1.000
_cell.length_c   1.000
_cell.angle_alpha   90.00
_cell.angle_beta   90.00
_cell.angle_gamma   90.00
#
_symmetry.space_group_name_H-M   'P 1'
#
loop_
_entity.id
_entity.type
_entity.pdbx_description
1 polymer ?
#
loop_
_entity_poly.entity_id
_entity_poly.type
_entity_poly.pdbx_seq_one_letter_code
_entity_poly.pdbx_strand_id
1 'polypeptide(L)'
;STTAANASLLNNFEIVATAIIALMVFKEKISTRLWFGIFFVTLSCGILSFEDVSSLRFSYGSLFVLLATICWGFENNCTRKISSKDPLQIVLLKGIFSGIGSLIIGLFIGERIEALWSIVAVLCVGFVAYGLSIYFYVYAQRLLGAARTSAYYAVAPFIAAILSLIIFREIPDVTYFVALVLM
;
A
#
# COMPACT_ATOMS: atom_id res chain seq x y z
N SER A 1 -0.35 -9.37 16.39
CA SER A 1 -0.66 -8.05 15.77
C SER A 1 0.64 -7.44 15.25
N THR A 2 0.59 -6.72 14.12
CA THR A 2 1.76 -5.99 13.62
C THR A 2 1.63 -4.50 13.97
N THR A 3 2.76 -3.79 14.19
CA THR A 3 2.74 -2.36 14.48
C THR A 3 2.40 -1.55 13.21
N ALA A 4 1.91 -0.30 13.39
CA ALA A 4 1.62 0.59 12.26
C ALA A 4 2.86 0.86 11.40
N ALA A 5 4.03 1.00 12.04
CA ALA A 5 5.31 1.19 11.36
C ALA A 5 5.68 -0.03 10.49
N ASN A 6 5.61 -1.24 11.06
CA ASN A 6 5.90 -2.47 10.33
C ASN A 6 4.90 -2.69 9.18
N ALA A 7 3.60 -2.43 9.40
CA ALA A 7 2.60 -2.53 8.36
C ALA A 7 2.89 -1.55 7.19
N SER A 8 3.33 -0.32 7.51
CA SER A 8 3.70 0.67 6.50
C SER A 8 4.89 0.23 5.64
N LEU A 9 5.93 -0.36 6.24
CA LEU A 9 7.04 -0.91 5.46
C LEU A 9 6.63 -2.14 4.65
N LEU A 10 5.84 -3.06 5.23
CA LEU A 10 5.32 -4.23 4.52
C LEU A 10 4.47 -3.86 3.31
N ASN A 11 3.79 -2.71 3.34
CA ASN A 11 3.04 -2.20 2.20
C ASN A 11 3.92 -1.99 0.95
N ASN A 12 5.23 -1.78 1.09
CA ASN A 12 6.14 -1.69 -0.05
C ASN A 12 6.27 -3.01 -0.84
N PHE A 13 5.83 -4.14 -0.30
CA PHE A 13 5.71 -5.38 -1.07
C PHE A 13 4.77 -5.22 -2.28
N GLU A 14 3.91 -4.20 -2.27
CA GLU A 14 3.12 -3.80 -3.44
C GLU A 14 4.00 -3.54 -4.68
N ILE A 15 5.20 -2.99 -4.52
CA ILE A 15 6.15 -2.75 -5.63
C ILE A 15 6.53 -4.08 -6.27
N VAL A 16 6.84 -5.09 -5.43
CA VAL A 16 7.18 -6.45 -5.84
C VAL A 16 6.00 -7.08 -6.58
N ALA A 17 4.83 -7.07 -5.96
CA ALA A 17 3.61 -7.63 -6.52
C ALA A 17 3.24 -6.96 -7.85
N THR A 18 3.26 -5.62 -7.90
CA THR A 18 2.96 -4.84 -9.11
C THR A 18 3.94 -5.18 -10.24
N ALA A 19 5.25 -5.25 -9.95
CA ALA A 19 6.27 -5.53 -10.96
C ALA A 19 6.17 -6.96 -11.48
N ILE A 20 5.99 -7.96 -10.61
CA ILE A 20 5.84 -9.36 -11.01
C ILE A 20 4.58 -9.54 -11.86
N ILE A 21 3.44 -8.97 -11.45
CA ILE A 21 2.19 -9.05 -12.21
C ILE A 21 2.33 -8.33 -13.55
N ALA A 22 2.96 -7.15 -13.59
CA ALA A 22 3.24 -6.41 -14.82
C ALA A 22 4.06 -7.24 -15.80
N LEU A 23 5.09 -7.94 -15.32
CA LEU A 23 5.92 -8.82 -16.13
C LEU A 23 5.16 -10.04 -16.64
N MET A 24 4.51 -10.80 -15.74
CA MET A 24 3.93 -12.11 -16.06
C MET A 24 2.62 -11.99 -16.84
N VAL A 25 1.73 -11.08 -16.42
CA VAL A 25 0.38 -10.95 -16.99
C VAL A 25 0.35 -9.93 -18.13
N PHE A 26 1.00 -8.79 -17.93
CA PHE A 26 0.94 -7.66 -18.87
C PHE A 26 2.17 -7.56 -19.78
N LYS A 27 3.18 -8.44 -19.59
CA LYS A 27 4.41 -8.53 -20.40
C LYS A 27 5.17 -7.21 -20.48
N GLU A 28 5.11 -6.40 -19.42
CA GLU A 28 5.88 -5.15 -19.31
C GLU A 28 7.36 -5.48 -19.05
N LYS A 29 8.26 -4.75 -19.69
CA LYS A 29 9.72 -4.90 -19.48
C LYS A 29 10.12 -4.25 -18.17
N ILE A 30 10.78 -5.02 -17.30
CA ILE A 30 11.33 -4.53 -16.04
C ILE A 30 12.82 -4.23 -16.22
N SER A 31 13.26 -3.03 -15.81
CA SER A 31 14.67 -2.66 -15.86
C SER A 31 15.47 -3.41 -14.79
N THR A 32 16.77 -3.62 -15.07
CA THR A 32 17.68 -4.29 -14.12
C THR A 32 17.73 -3.55 -12.77
N ARG A 33 17.68 -2.23 -12.77
CA ARG A 33 17.64 -1.42 -11.53
C ARG A 33 16.41 -1.73 -10.69
N LEU A 34 15.25 -1.91 -11.33
CA LEU A 34 14.01 -2.25 -10.63
C LEU A 34 14.08 -3.67 -10.04
N TRP A 35 14.76 -4.62 -10.69
CA TRP A 35 15.01 -5.95 -10.14
C TRP A 35 15.81 -5.92 -8.84
N PHE A 36 16.84 -5.08 -8.76
CA PHE A 36 17.57 -4.86 -7.49
C PHE A 36 16.65 -4.29 -6.41
N GLY A 37 15.84 -3.29 -6.73
CA GLY A 37 14.84 -2.75 -5.80
C GLY A 37 13.86 -3.82 -5.31
N ILE A 38 13.31 -4.65 -6.21
CA ILE A 38 12.43 -5.77 -5.88
C ILE A 38 13.11 -6.73 -4.89
N PHE A 39 14.36 -7.08 -5.13
CA PHE A 39 15.13 -7.97 -4.25
C PHE A 39 15.25 -7.40 -2.83
N PHE A 40 15.67 -6.15 -2.68
CA PHE A 40 15.84 -5.52 -1.37
C PHE A 40 14.51 -5.31 -0.65
N VAL A 41 13.46 -4.90 -1.36
CA VAL A 41 12.11 -4.78 -0.78
C VAL A 41 11.61 -6.14 -0.29
N THR A 42 11.80 -7.20 -1.09
CA THR A 42 11.39 -8.57 -0.69
C THR A 42 12.13 -9.02 0.56
N LEU A 43 13.44 -8.77 0.64
CA LEU A 43 14.25 -9.11 1.80
C LEU A 43 13.80 -8.36 3.05
N SER A 44 13.59 -7.05 2.92
CA SER A 44 13.08 -6.19 4.00
C SER A 44 11.71 -6.64 4.50
N CYS A 45 10.77 -6.92 3.59
CA CYS A 45 9.45 -7.45 3.96
C CYS A 45 9.54 -8.81 4.65
N GLY A 46 10.46 -9.67 4.21
CA GLY A 46 10.75 -10.96 4.86
C GLY A 46 11.16 -10.77 6.32
N ILE A 47 12.13 -9.87 6.59
CA ILE A 47 12.59 -9.56 7.94
C ILE A 47 11.44 -9.07 8.83
N LEU A 48 10.61 -8.16 8.33
CA LEU A 48 9.49 -7.57 9.08
C LEU A 48 8.31 -8.52 9.30
N SER A 49 8.23 -9.62 8.55
CA SER A 49 7.14 -10.59 8.66
C SER A 49 7.25 -11.47 9.90
N PHE A 50 8.42 -11.56 10.52
CA PHE A 50 8.62 -12.33 11.73
C PHE A 50 8.45 -11.44 12.96
N GLU A 51 7.67 -11.91 13.95
CA GLU A 51 7.52 -11.24 15.26
C GLU A 51 8.79 -11.37 16.10
N ASP A 52 9.47 -12.51 15.95
CA ASP A 52 10.73 -12.82 16.59
C ASP A 52 11.54 -13.71 15.66
N VAL A 53 12.64 -13.16 15.16
CA VAL A 53 13.54 -13.86 14.23
C VAL A 53 14.19 -15.08 14.90
N SER A 54 14.41 -15.03 16.21
CA SER A 54 15.03 -16.12 16.97
C SER A 54 14.10 -17.34 17.10
N SER A 55 12.80 -17.14 17.18
CA SER A 55 11.79 -18.19 17.31
C SER A 55 11.11 -18.56 15.98
N LEU A 56 11.41 -17.86 14.89
CA LEU A 56 10.75 -17.97 13.57
C LEU A 56 9.21 -17.86 13.66
N ARG A 57 8.70 -17.11 14.64
CA ARG A 57 7.26 -16.87 14.77
C ARG A 57 6.80 -15.91 13.70
N PHE A 58 5.93 -16.39 12.82
CA PHE A 58 5.34 -15.61 11.76
C PHE A 58 4.15 -14.80 12.28
N SER A 59 4.11 -13.50 11.93
CA SER A 59 2.99 -12.65 12.29
C SER A 59 1.80 -12.84 11.34
N TYR A 60 0.65 -13.26 11.85
CA TYR A 60 -0.59 -13.30 11.07
C TYR A 60 -0.99 -11.92 10.52
N GLY A 61 -0.73 -10.84 11.29
CA GLY A 61 -0.95 -9.48 10.83
C GLY A 61 -0.12 -9.14 9.59
N SER A 62 1.16 -9.50 9.60
CA SER A 62 2.05 -9.32 8.44
C SER A 62 1.59 -10.11 7.21
N LEU A 63 1.08 -11.34 7.40
CA LEU A 63 0.53 -12.13 6.30
C LEU A 63 -0.66 -11.43 5.63
N PHE A 64 -1.60 -10.87 6.42
CA PHE A 64 -2.74 -10.13 5.87
C PHE A 64 -2.29 -8.88 5.12
N VAL A 65 -1.29 -8.16 5.61
CA VAL A 65 -0.72 -7.00 4.89
C VAL A 65 -0.12 -7.43 3.55
N LEU A 66 0.66 -8.52 3.53
CA LEU A 66 1.24 -9.03 2.28
C LEU A 66 0.17 -9.48 1.27
N LEU A 67 -0.89 -10.14 1.73
CA LEU A 67 -2.02 -10.49 0.86
C LEU A 67 -2.71 -9.24 0.29
N ALA A 68 -2.93 -8.22 1.11
CA ALA A 68 -3.50 -6.95 0.68
C ALA A 68 -2.62 -6.28 -0.39
N THR A 69 -1.29 -6.30 -0.23
CA THR A 69 -0.36 -5.72 -1.21
C THR A 69 -0.34 -6.47 -2.54
N ILE A 70 -0.55 -7.79 -2.53
CA ILE A 70 -0.71 -8.58 -3.77
C ILE A 70 -1.98 -8.15 -4.51
N CYS A 71 -3.11 -8.03 -3.80
CA CYS A 71 -4.35 -7.53 -4.37
C CYS A 71 -4.19 -6.11 -4.93
N TRP A 72 -3.49 -5.25 -4.21
CA TRP A 72 -3.19 -3.88 -4.65
C TRP A 72 -2.27 -3.86 -5.87
N GLY A 73 -1.24 -4.71 -5.92
CA GLY A 73 -0.39 -4.87 -7.09
C GLY A 73 -1.16 -5.31 -8.34
N PHE A 74 -2.14 -6.21 -8.19
CA PHE A 74 -3.05 -6.59 -9.27
C PHE A 74 -3.92 -5.41 -9.72
N GLU A 75 -4.51 -4.70 -8.75
CA GLU A 75 -5.34 -3.53 -8.99
C GLU A 75 -4.58 -2.42 -9.73
N ASN A 76 -3.33 -2.15 -9.35
CA ASN A 76 -2.48 -1.16 -10.01
C ASN A 76 -2.26 -1.47 -11.50
N ASN A 77 -2.03 -2.73 -11.83
CA ASN A 77 -1.88 -3.16 -13.21
C ASN A 77 -3.19 -3.03 -14.01
N CYS A 78 -4.33 -3.36 -13.40
CA CYS A 78 -5.65 -3.16 -14.00
C CYS A 78 -5.91 -1.66 -14.24
N THR A 79 -5.66 -0.84 -13.25
CA THR A 79 -5.79 0.63 -13.33
C THR A 79 -4.88 1.20 -14.42
N ARG A 80 -3.65 0.70 -14.55
CA ARG A 80 -2.74 1.10 -15.63
C ARG A 80 -3.33 0.82 -17.02
N LYS A 81 -4.00 -0.31 -17.22
CA LYS A 81 -4.65 -0.63 -18.50
C LYS A 81 -5.74 0.35 -18.89
N ILE A 82 -6.47 0.87 -17.92
CA ILE A 82 -7.53 1.86 -18.15
C ILE A 82 -7.08 3.30 -17.95
N SER A 83 -5.81 3.55 -17.59
CA SER A 83 -5.28 4.89 -17.29
C SER A 83 -5.27 5.85 -18.47
N SER A 84 -5.52 5.36 -19.71
CA SER A 84 -5.78 6.20 -20.88
C SER A 84 -7.12 6.95 -20.80
N LYS A 85 -8.04 6.47 -19.96
CA LYS A 85 -9.31 7.14 -19.66
C LYS A 85 -9.07 8.31 -18.71
N ASP A 86 -10.11 9.11 -18.48
CA ASP A 86 -10.05 10.21 -17.54
C ASP A 86 -9.74 9.70 -16.12
N PRO A 87 -8.65 10.15 -15.47
CA PRO A 87 -8.31 9.75 -14.10
C PRO A 87 -9.43 10.02 -13.10
N LEU A 88 -10.20 11.10 -13.29
CA LEU A 88 -11.32 11.43 -12.40
C LEU A 88 -12.43 10.38 -12.47
N GLN A 89 -12.75 9.88 -13.66
CA GLN A 89 -13.73 8.79 -13.81
C GLN A 89 -13.26 7.50 -13.13
N ILE A 90 -11.98 7.18 -13.25
CA ILE A 90 -11.40 6.00 -12.60
C ILE A 90 -11.52 6.11 -11.09
N VAL A 91 -11.13 7.26 -10.52
CA VAL A 91 -11.21 7.51 -9.06
C VAL A 91 -12.65 7.44 -8.57
N LEU A 92 -13.59 8.03 -9.32
CA LEU A 92 -15.01 8.02 -8.97
C LEU A 92 -15.55 6.59 -8.92
N LEU A 93 -15.30 5.79 -9.94
CA LEU A 93 -15.72 4.39 -9.96
C LEU A 93 -15.10 3.59 -8.82
N LYS A 94 -13.78 3.71 -8.60
CA LYS A 94 -13.09 3.04 -7.48
C LYS A 94 -13.70 3.46 -6.13
N GLY A 95 -13.91 4.76 -5.93
CA GLY A 95 -14.51 5.30 -4.70
C GLY A 95 -15.92 4.78 -4.45
N ILE A 96 -16.78 4.75 -5.47
CA ILE A 96 -18.15 4.23 -5.36
C ILE A 96 -18.13 2.74 -5.00
N PHE A 97 -17.42 1.91 -5.77
CA PHE A 97 -17.42 0.46 -5.54
C PHE A 97 -16.76 0.08 -4.22
N SER A 98 -15.62 0.68 -3.87
CA SER A 98 -14.96 0.38 -2.59
C SER A 98 -15.75 0.96 -1.41
N GLY A 99 -16.31 2.16 -1.54
CA GLY A 99 -17.10 2.80 -0.49
C GLY A 99 -18.39 2.04 -0.20
N ILE A 100 -19.16 1.68 -1.23
CA ILE A 100 -20.38 0.88 -1.06
C ILE A 100 -20.03 -0.52 -0.52
N GLY A 101 -18.99 -1.16 -1.05
CA GLY A 101 -18.56 -2.48 -0.58
C GLY A 101 -18.15 -2.46 0.89
N SER A 102 -17.34 -1.48 1.30
CA SER A 102 -16.93 -1.32 2.70
C SER A 102 -18.12 -1.00 3.62
N LEU A 103 -19.05 -0.16 3.17
CA LEU A 103 -20.26 0.16 3.93
C LEU A 103 -21.12 -1.08 4.15
N ILE A 104 -21.36 -1.87 3.10
CA ILE A 104 -22.13 -3.11 3.19
C ILE A 104 -21.45 -4.07 4.18
N ILE A 105 -20.15 -4.28 4.08
CA ILE A 105 -19.40 -5.16 4.98
C ILE A 105 -19.49 -4.64 6.42
N GLY A 106 -19.29 -3.34 6.65
CA GLY A 106 -19.38 -2.73 7.98
C GLY A 106 -20.75 -2.95 8.61
N LEU A 107 -21.83 -2.76 7.85
CA LEU A 107 -23.19 -3.02 8.32
C LEU A 107 -23.43 -4.49 8.65
N PHE A 108 -22.90 -5.42 7.85
CA PHE A 108 -23.03 -6.86 8.14
C PHE A 108 -22.26 -7.30 9.40
N ILE A 109 -21.12 -6.67 9.70
CA ILE A 109 -20.33 -6.94 10.91
C ILE A 109 -20.96 -6.27 12.14
N GLY A 110 -21.94 -5.37 11.94
CA GLY A 110 -22.65 -4.68 13.01
C GLY A 110 -21.96 -3.40 13.48
N GLU A 111 -21.03 -2.87 12.69
CA GLU A 111 -20.41 -1.57 12.96
C GLU A 111 -21.45 -0.44 12.94
N ARG A 112 -21.32 0.48 13.89
CA ARG A 112 -22.24 1.62 14.02
C ARG A 112 -21.48 2.94 13.96
N ILE A 113 -22.11 3.93 13.41
CA ILE A 113 -21.59 5.30 13.41
C ILE A 113 -21.95 5.92 14.77
N GLU A 114 -20.92 6.13 15.61
CA GLU A 114 -21.11 6.64 16.99
C GLU A 114 -21.24 8.16 17.05
N ALA A 115 -20.58 8.90 16.15
CA ALA A 115 -20.59 10.35 16.17
C ALA A 115 -20.61 10.98 14.78
N LEU A 116 -21.43 12.02 14.61
CA LEU A 116 -21.53 12.76 13.35
C LEU A 116 -20.18 13.39 12.94
N TRP A 117 -19.38 13.83 13.88
CA TRP A 117 -18.04 14.35 13.63
C TRP A 117 -17.11 13.33 12.97
N SER A 118 -17.22 12.07 13.34
CA SER A 118 -16.44 10.97 12.72
C SER A 118 -16.73 10.86 11.22
N ILE A 119 -17.99 11.08 10.79
CA ILE A 119 -18.35 11.08 9.37
C ILE A 119 -17.60 12.20 8.63
N VAL A 120 -17.60 13.40 9.17
CA VAL A 120 -16.92 14.55 8.55
C VAL A 120 -15.41 14.29 8.46
N ALA A 121 -14.80 13.79 9.54
CA ALA A 121 -13.38 13.45 9.56
C ALA A 121 -13.03 12.39 8.53
N VAL A 122 -13.81 11.31 8.43
CA VAL A 122 -13.62 10.24 7.45
C VAL A 122 -13.78 10.75 6.02
N LEU A 123 -14.78 11.61 5.76
CA LEU A 123 -14.96 12.22 4.44
C LEU A 123 -13.79 13.12 4.05
N CYS A 124 -13.27 13.94 4.97
CA CYS A 124 -12.09 14.77 4.71
C CYS A 124 -10.83 13.92 4.44
N VAL A 125 -10.58 12.91 5.27
CA VAL A 125 -9.46 11.98 5.05
C VAL A 125 -9.64 11.21 3.74
N GLY A 126 -10.85 10.71 3.47
CA GLY A 126 -11.17 10.01 2.23
C GLY A 126 -10.96 10.88 0.99
N PHE A 127 -11.34 12.16 1.05
CA PHE A 127 -11.10 13.08 -0.07
C PHE A 127 -9.61 13.32 -0.32
N VAL A 128 -8.84 13.64 0.73
CA VAL A 128 -7.42 14.00 0.60
C VAL A 128 -6.54 12.77 0.40
N ALA A 129 -6.63 11.80 1.32
CA ALA A 129 -5.73 10.64 1.34
C ALA A 129 -6.09 9.56 0.32
N TYR A 130 -7.36 9.46 -0.08
CA TYR A 130 -7.81 8.48 -1.06
C TYR A 130 -8.12 9.15 -2.41
N GLY A 131 -9.07 10.07 -2.48
CA GLY A 131 -9.54 10.66 -3.73
C GLY A 131 -8.43 11.39 -4.49
N LEU A 132 -7.82 12.38 -3.85
CA LEU A 132 -6.79 13.22 -4.47
C LEU A 132 -5.50 12.43 -4.72
N SER A 133 -5.10 11.59 -3.76
CA SER A 133 -3.91 10.74 -3.87
C SER A 133 -4.02 9.76 -5.05
N ILE A 134 -5.15 9.05 -5.17
CA ILE A 134 -5.36 8.10 -6.27
C ILE A 134 -5.49 8.83 -7.61
N TYR A 135 -6.09 10.02 -7.65
CA TYR A 135 -6.13 10.81 -8.88
C TYR A 135 -4.72 11.06 -9.42
N PHE A 136 -3.82 11.58 -8.59
CA PHE A 136 -2.44 11.81 -9.00
C PHE A 136 -1.68 10.52 -9.30
N TYR A 137 -1.95 9.46 -8.57
CA TYR A 137 -1.36 8.14 -8.79
C TYR A 137 -1.74 7.57 -10.17
N VAL A 138 -3.03 7.62 -10.54
CA VAL A 138 -3.53 7.18 -11.85
C VAL A 138 -2.94 8.04 -12.96
N TYR A 139 -2.85 9.35 -12.75
CA TYR A 139 -2.22 10.26 -13.71
C TYR A 139 -0.74 9.93 -13.91
N ALA A 140 -0.01 9.65 -12.84
CA ALA A 140 1.38 9.20 -12.91
C ALA A 140 1.52 7.85 -13.62
N GLN A 141 0.64 6.88 -13.34
CA GLN A 141 0.62 5.59 -14.03
C GLN A 141 0.40 5.72 -15.54
N ARG A 142 -0.40 6.68 -15.95
CA ARG A 142 -0.63 6.98 -17.38
C ARG A 142 0.68 7.37 -18.08
N LEU A 143 1.55 8.13 -17.42
CA LEU A 143 2.79 8.65 -17.99
C LEU A 143 3.98 7.70 -17.82
N LEU A 144 4.09 7.04 -16.67
CA LEU A 144 5.27 6.28 -16.25
C LEU A 144 5.10 4.76 -16.36
N GLY A 145 3.86 4.27 -16.35
CA GLY A 145 3.54 2.85 -16.20
C GLY A 145 3.40 2.41 -14.74
N ALA A 146 2.82 1.22 -14.51
CA ALA A 146 2.50 0.74 -13.16
C ALA A 146 3.76 0.55 -12.30
N ALA A 147 4.74 -0.21 -12.80
CA ALA A 147 5.93 -0.57 -12.04
C ALA A 147 6.80 0.63 -11.61
N ARG A 148 6.93 1.65 -12.48
CA ARG A 148 7.68 2.87 -12.13
C ARG A 148 6.94 3.73 -11.13
N THR A 149 5.63 3.88 -11.29
CA THR A 149 4.81 4.66 -10.36
C THR A 149 4.85 4.06 -8.96
N SER A 150 4.69 2.73 -8.82
CA SER A 150 4.84 2.04 -7.54
C SER A 150 6.24 2.21 -6.95
N ALA A 151 7.30 2.15 -7.78
CA ALA A 151 8.66 2.36 -7.30
C ALA A 151 8.88 3.79 -6.73
N TYR A 152 8.30 4.82 -7.34
CA TYR A 152 8.34 6.18 -6.78
C TYR A 152 7.53 6.30 -5.49
N TYR A 153 6.47 5.50 -5.36
CA TYR A 153 5.64 5.48 -4.15
C TYR A 153 6.36 4.86 -2.94
N ALA A 154 7.49 4.15 -3.15
CA ALA A 154 8.34 3.59 -2.09
C ALA A 154 8.86 4.61 -1.06
N VAL A 155 8.76 5.90 -1.36
CA VAL A 155 9.05 6.99 -0.40
C VAL A 155 8.02 7.06 0.75
N ALA A 156 6.80 6.55 0.54
CA ALA A 156 5.70 6.68 1.49
C ALA A 156 6.01 6.12 2.91
N PRO A 157 6.67 4.96 3.10
CA PRO A 157 7.00 4.46 4.43
C PRO A 157 7.95 5.36 5.22
N PHE A 158 8.89 6.05 4.56
CA PHE A 158 9.79 6.98 5.23
C PHE A 158 9.00 8.16 5.82
N ILE A 159 8.05 8.68 5.05
CA ILE A 159 7.13 9.72 5.53
C ILE A 159 6.26 9.19 6.67
N ALA A 160 5.72 7.98 6.53
CA ALA A 160 4.89 7.35 7.55
C ALA A 160 5.66 7.10 8.84
N ALA A 161 6.94 6.68 8.76
CA ALA A 161 7.80 6.49 9.93
C ALA A 161 8.03 7.79 10.69
N ILE A 162 8.35 8.87 9.98
CA ILE A 162 8.55 10.20 10.59
C ILE A 162 7.25 10.68 11.25
N LEU A 163 6.12 10.54 10.56
CA LEU A 163 4.83 10.94 11.10
C LEU A 163 4.42 10.10 12.31
N SER A 164 4.67 8.78 12.28
CA SER A 164 4.41 7.89 13.42
C SER A 164 5.21 8.32 14.66
N LEU A 165 6.50 8.63 14.48
CA LEU A 165 7.34 9.12 15.56
C LEU A 165 6.82 10.46 16.15
N ILE A 166 6.39 11.40 15.29
CA ILE A 166 5.93 12.71 15.72
C ILE A 166 4.55 12.62 16.41
N ILE A 167 3.62 11.84 15.85
CA ILE A 167 2.22 11.82 16.29
C ILE A 167 2.04 10.85 17.46
N PHE A 168 2.55 9.63 17.34
CA PHE A 168 2.33 8.56 18.32
C PHE A 168 3.47 8.43 19.32
N ARG A 169 4.63 9.06 19.05
CA ARG A 169 5.86 8.95 19.86
C ARG A 169 6.33 7.50 20.05
N GLU A 170 5.97 6.63 19.13
CA GLU A 170 6.41 5.25 19.09
C GLU A 170 7.80 5.19 18.44
N ILE A 171 8.78 4.68 19.18
CA ILE A 171 10.13 4.44 18.64
C ILE A 171 10.11 3.04 18.06
N PRO A 172 10.31 2.89 16.73
CA PRO A 172 10.39 1.58 16.12
C PRO A 172 11.56 0.76 16.66
N ASP A 173 11.45 -0.55 16.62
CA ASP A 173 12.51 -1.45 17.06
C ASP A 173 13.71 -1.48 16.09
N VAL A 174 14.77 -2.16 16.48
CA VAL A 174 15.99 -2.28 15.66
C VAL A 174 15.71 -2.99 14.34
N THR A 175 14.81 -3.96 14.32
CA THR A 175 14.41 -4.71 13.13
C THR A 175 13.80 -3.80 12.08
N TYR A 176 13.00 -2.84 12.52
CA TYR A 176 12.43 -1.81 11.64
C TYR A 176 13.51 -0.97 10.96
N PHE A 177 14.51 -0.49 11.73
CA PHE A 177 15.60 0.32 11.16
C PHE A 177 16.47 -0.48 10.18
N VAL A 178 16.73 -1.76 10.45
CA VAL A 178 17.44 -2.64 9.52
C VAL A 178 16.64 -2.79 8.22
N ALA A 179 15.36 -3.05 8.32
CA ALA A 179 14.47 -3.18 7.15
C ALA A 179 14.38 -1.86 6.36
N LEU A 180 14.31 -0.73 7.06
CA LEU A 180 14.24 0.61 6.44
C LEU A 180 15.51 0.93 5.64
N VAL A 181 16.69 0.56 6.14
CA VAL A 181 17.98 0.78 5.44
C VAL A 181 18.13 -0.14 4.23
N LEU A 182 17.56 -1.35 4.28
CA LEU A 182 17.60 -2.30 3.15
C LEU A 182 16.64 -1.90 2.03
N MET A 183 15.58 -1.18 2.33
CA MET A 183 14.55 -0.76 1.37
C MET A 183 14.96 0.46 0.56
#